data_1c4f7936af7d26a3f084e6b6802cbcfb
#
_entry.id   1c4f7936af7d26a3f084e6b6802cbcfb
#
_cell.length_a   1.000
_cell.length_b   1.000
_cell.length_c   1.000
_cell.angle_alpha   90.00
_cell.angle_beta   90.00
_cell.angle_gamma   90.00
#
_symmetry.space_group_name_H-M   'P 1'
#
loop_
_entity.id
_entity.type
_entity.pdbx_description
1 polymer ?
#
loop_
_entity_poly.entity_id
_entity_poly.type
_entity_poly.pdbx_seq_one_letter_code
_entity_poly.pdbx_strand_id
1 'polypeptide(L)'
;MGSPAIDGDRVRFIYLTGADGSGKSTQARLLTADLAQRGVRWRHVWLRYPFLFSVPLLAYARWRGYSWHEARGGARHGYWAFGRSRLLRALLPWTLLVDAALAALHRIYLPLWLGRVVVCERFVLDMLVDLAVAFDEPDLYARLPGRLYPLLIPHRSVIVCLDLDVPAIRARRPDLQFDRCLPVRVEAFRRLAPACDVPTISTAPPVEQVQAQIERLAGASSSVEPAGYAHVRSPLLRTLASNPVLALAAHWTLQSLLYMDRTERCCKLALDLALVVLVRLLLGGALPAAVAWVAALVVAHTVNFVLNAHLWGVLKHYGLVCHTWEAYARYVDGFFGRAEREPAIDSLWICGSLSRDAWSPASDLDVRLLRRPGMANGVRACWFLLRERTRALWCRFPLDAYTIDSKEGLSARGVSPVDRAAGLDSWRSAAAEGKAT
;
A
#
# COMPACT_ATOMS: atom_id res chain seq x y z
N MET A 1 -11.08 35.12 20.83
CA MET A 1 -10.69 33.71 20.95
C MET A 1 -10.07 33.31 19.63
N GLY A 2 -8.74 33.15 19.57
CA GLY A 2 -8.02 32.83 18.34
C GLY A 2 -8.40 31.44 17.87
N SER A 3 -8.71 31.31 16.58
CA SER A 3 -8.96 30.03 15.91
C SER A 3 -7.71 29.13 16.09
N PRO A 4 -7.84 27.83 16.40
CA PRO A 4 -6.68 26.96 16.57
C PRO A 4 -5.93 26.89 15.25
N ALA A 5 -4.70 27.40 15.26
CA ALA A 5 -3.86 27.50 14.09
C ALA A 5 -3.51 26.11 13.56
N ILE A 6 -3.56 25.91 12.23
CA ILE A 6 -2.95 24.76 11.57
C ILE A 6 -1.44 24.89 11.83
N ASP A 7 -0.93 24.08 12.75
CA ASP A 7 0.49 24.00 13.04
C ASP A 7 1.17 23.20 11.92
N GLY A 8 1.89 23.90 11.05
CA GLY A 8 2.57 23.30 9.90
C GLY A 8 3.62 22.23 10.25
N ASP A 9 4.00 22.14 11.53
CA ASP A 9 4.86 21.07 12.04
C ASP A 9 4.08 19.80 12.37
N ARG A 10 2.75 19.87 12.55
CA ARG A 10 1.90 18.75 12.94
C ARG A 10 1.16 18.12 11.79
N VAL A 11 0.55 18.91 10.90
CA VAL A 11 -0.23 18.43 9.76
C VAL A 11 0.36 18.96 8.47
N ARG A 12 0.83 18.07 7.60
CA ARG A 12 1.46 18.46 6.32
C ARG A 12 0.66 18.07 5.09
N PHE A 13 -0.36 17.22 5.24
CA PHE A 13 -1.23 16.81 4.14
C PHE A 13 -2.70 16.96 4.53
N ILE A 14 -3.45 17.79 3.80
CA ILE A 14 -4.87 18.00 3.96
C ILE A 14 -5.57 17.51 2.70
N TYR A 15 -6.45 16.52 2.86
CA TYR A 15 -7.15 15.90 1.74
C TYR A 15 -8.65 16.13 1.84
N LEU A 16 -9.20 16.81 0.85
CA LEU A 16 -10.62 17.07 0.72
C LEU A 16 -11.23 16.12 -0.33
N THR A 17 -12.10 15.23 0.13
CA THR A 17 -12.84 14.27 -0.72
C THR A 17 -14.34 14.55 -0.68
N GLY A 18 -15.14 13.92 -1.54
CA GLY A 18 -16.59 14.07 -1.62
C GLY A 18 -17.11 14.28 -3.04
N ALA A 19 -18.43 14.28 -3.21
CA ALA A 19 -19.08 14.39 -4.52
C ALA A 19 -18.80 15.72 -5.25
N ASP A 20 -18.98 15.76 -6.56
CA ASP A 20 -18.91 17.00 -7.33
C ASP A 20 -19.97 17.98 -6.83
N GLY A 21 -19.57 19.25 -6.63
CA GLY A 21 -20.44 20.29 -6.08
C GLY A 21 -20.52 20.32 -4.55
N SER A 22 -19.84 19.45 -3.81
CA SER A 22 -19.79 19.46 -2.33
C SER A 22 -18.93 20.57 -1.71
N GLY A 23 -18.32 21.47 -2.51
CA GLY A 23 -17.57 22.62 -1.97
C GLY A 23 -16.07 22.42 -1.78
N LYS A 24 -15.47 21.31 -2.20
CA LYS A 24 -14.02 21.00 -2.07
C LYS A 24 -13.12 22.14 -2.52
N SER A 25 -13.31 22.63 -3.74
CA SER A 25 -12.44 23.67 -4.32
C SER A 25 -12.60 25.02 -3.62
N THR A 26 -13.76 25.29 -3.03
CA THR A 26 -13.97 26.49 -2.21
C THR A 26 -13.16 26.40 -0.92
N GLN A 27 -13.26 25.27 -0.21
CA GLN A 27 -12.52 25.03 1.02
C GLN A 27 -11.00 24.94 0.77
N ALA A 28 -10.56 24.31 -0.33
CA ALA A 28 -9.14 24.26 -0.68
C ALA A 28 -8.55 25.66 -0.92
N ARG A 29 -9.29 26.56 -1.58
CA ARG A 29 -8.87 27.96 -1.77
C ARG A 29 -8.73 28.70 -0.45
N LEU A 30 -9.68 28.53 0.47
CA LEU A 30 -9.63 29.18 1.79
C LEU A 30 -8.44 28.67 2.60
N LEU A 31 -8.21 27.35 2.64
CA LEU A 31 -7.06 26.74 3.30
C LEU A 31 -5.73 27.23 2.73
N THR A 32 -5.62 27.31 1.42
CA THR A 32 -4.39 27.79 0.78
C THR A 32 -4.15 29.28 0.99
N ALA A 33 -5.23 30.08 1.04
CA ALA A 33 -5.15 31.50 1.37
C ALA A 33 -4.69 31.74 2.82
N ASP A 34 -5.23 30.99 3.77
CA ASP A 34 -4.82 31.03 5.17
C ASP A 34 -3.35 30.62 5.35
N LEU A 35 -2.92 29.51 4.73
CA LEU A 35 -1.52 29.09 4.75
C LEU A 35 -0.58 30.15 4.15
N ALA A 36 -1.00 30.82 3.09
CA ALA A 36 -0.24 31.91 2.47
C ALA A 36 -0.10 33.12 3.41
N GLN A 37 -1.20 33.54 4.07
CA GLN A 37 -1.18 34.65 5.04
C GLN A 37 -0.26 34.37 6.23
N ARG A 38 -0.12 33.09 6.63
CA ARG A 38 0.79 32.65 7.70
C ARG A 38 2.24 32.46 7.24
N GLY A 39 2.55 32.71 5.96
CA GLY A 39 3.88 32.50 5.41
C GLY A 39 4.31 31.03 5.27
N VAL A 40 3.38 30.10 5.40
CA VAL A 40 3.65 28.66 5.26
C VAL A 40 3.82 28.32 3.79
N ARG A 41 4.86 27.57 3.44
CA ARG A 41 5.04 27.07 2.06
C ARG A 41 4.06 25.95 1.78
N TRP A 42 3.22 26.11 0.79
CA TRP A 42 2.18 25.15 0.44
C TRP A 42 2.21 24.75 -1.03
N ARG A 43 1.49 23.69 -1.35
CA ARG A 43 1.20 23.20 -2.71
C ARG A 43 -0.25 22.74 -2.79
N HIS A 44 -1.01 23.28 -3.77
CA HIS A 44 -2.32 22.74 -4.12
C HIS A 44 -2.18 21.63 -5.17
N VAL A 45 -2.87 20.51 -4.96
CA VAL A 45 -2.84 19.34 -5.83
C VAL A 45 -4.27 18.92 -6.14
N TRP A 46 -4.57 18.76 -7.41
CA TRP A 46 -5.77 18.13 -7.90
C TRP A 46 -5.38 16.82 -8.60
N LEU A 47 -5.84 15.66 -8.08
CA LEU A 47 -5.36 14.36 -8.50
C LEU A 47 -6.50 13.35 -8.66
N ARG A 48 -7.34 13.54 -9.68
CA ARG A 48 -8.46 12.62 -9.92
C ARG A 48 -8.04 11.38 -10.70
N TYR A 49 -7.32 11.54 -11.82
CA TYR A 49 -6.93 10.46 -12.72
C TYR A 49 -5.56 10.71 -13.33
N PRO A 50 -4.50 10.18 -12.73
CA PRO A 50 -3.19 10.19 -13.34
C PRO A 50 -3.09 9.01 -14.31
N PHE A 51 -3.50 9.21 -15.57
CA PHE A 51 -3.45 8.17 -16.59
C PHE A 51 -2.06 8.02 -17.18
N LEU A 52 -1.47 6.85 -17.05
CA LEU A 52 -0.23 6.46 -17.70
C LEU A 52 -0.36 4.99 -18.18
N PHE A 53 -0.26 4.03 -17.27
CA PHE A 53 -0.38 2.61 -17.59
C PHE A 53 -1.84 2.16 -17.80
N SER A 54 -2.79 2.90 -17.28
CA SER A 54 -4.22 2.65 -17.50
C SER A 54 -4.72 3.10 -18.88
N VAL A 55 -3.96 3.96 -19.60
CA VAL A 55 -4.36 4.49 -20.93
C VAL A 55 -4.78 3.42 -21.93
N PRO A 56 -4.03 2.31 -22.13
CA PRO A 56 -4.45 1.27 -23.09
C PRO A 56 -5.78 0.61 -22.72
N LEU A 57 -6.03 0.39 -21.42
CA LEU A 57 -7.30 -0.20 -20.94
C LEU A 57 -8.47 0.78 -21.11
N LEU A 58 -8.24 2.06 -20.92
CA LEU A 58 -9.24 3.09 -21.13
C LEU A 58 -9.54 3.29 -22.62
N ALA A 59 -8.52 3.20 -23.49
CA ALA A 59 -8.69 3.19 -24.94
C ALA A 59 -9.52 1.96 -25.38
N TYR A 60 -9.23 0.78 -24.84
CA TYR A 60 -10.03 -0.41 -25.05
C TYR A 60 -11.48 -0.21 -24.57
N ALA A 61 -11.68 0.36 -23.37
CA ALA A 61 -13.02 0.64 -22.87
C ALA A 61 -13.80 1.59 -23.79
N ARG A 62 -13.14 2.61 -24.32
CA ARG A 62 -13.72 3.56 -25.28
C ARG A 62 -14.09 2.87 -26.59
N TRP A 63 -13.17 2.06 -27.14
CA TRP A 63 -13.39 1.30 -28.38
C TRP A 63 -14.55 0.32 -28.27
N ARG A 64 -14.68 -0.35 -27.11
CA ARG A 64 -15.77 -1.30 -26.83
C ARG A 64 -17.10 -0.65 -26.45
N GLY A 65 -17.16 0.69 -26.38
CA GLY A 65 -18.38 1.41 -25.98
C GLY A 65 -18.70 1.32 -24.48
N TYR A 66 -17.74 0.93 -23.65
CA TYR A 66 -17.89 0.92 -22.17
C TYR A 66 -17.62 2.28 -21.54
N SER A 67 -17.25 3.29 -22.34
CA SER A 67 -17.07 4.68 -21.95
C SER A 67 -17.68 5.58 -23.00
N TRP A 68 -18.64 6.41 -22.62
CA TRP A 68 -19.32 7.34 -23.53
C TRP A 68 -19.61 8.68 -22.88
N HIS A 69 -20.06 9.63 -23.67
CA HIS A 69 -20.48 10.93 -23.17
C HIS A 69 -21.91 11.22 -23.64
N GLU A 70 -22.72 11.79 -22.77
CA GLU A 70 -24.05 12.33 -23.09
C GLU A 70 -24.02 13.85 -22.92
N ALA A 71 -24.50 14.58 -23.92
CA ALA A 71 -24.74 16.00 -23.80
C ALA A 71 -26.21 16.22 -23.44
N ARG A 72 -26.46 16.90 -22.31
CA ARG A 72 -27.82 17.15 -21.84
C ARG A 72 -27.85 18.50 -21.10
N GLY A 73 -28.82 19.36 -21.40
CA GLY A 73 -28.94 20.66 -20.75
C GLY A 73 -27.71 21.58 -20.92
N GLY A 74 -26.99 21.48 -22.05
CA GLY A 74 -25.78 22.26 -22.31
C GLY A 74 -24.51 21.72 -21.61
N ALA A 75 -24.62 20.72 -20.74
CA ALA A 75 -23.49 20.08 -20.07
C ALA A 75 -23.18 18.72 -20.70
N ARG A 76 -21.89 18.32 -20.67
CA ARG A 76 -21.41 17.04 -21.17
C ARG A 76 -20.99 16.14 -20.01
N HIS A 77 -21.70 15.02 -19.83
CA HIS A 77 -21.44 14.07 -18.78
C HIS A 77 -20.78 12.81 -19.34
N GLY A 78 -19.74 12.33 -18.66
CA GLY A 78 -19.06 11.08 -18.97
C GLY A 78 -19.63 9.93 -18.14
N TYR A 79 -19.91 8.81 -18.78
CA TYR A 79 -20.41 7.59 -18.15
C TYR A 79 -19.50 6.40 -18.47
N TRP A 80 -19.40 5.50 -17.51
CA TRP A 80 -18.59 4.30 -17.60
C TRP A 80 -19.38 3.08 -17.18
N ALA A 81 -19.20 1.99 -17.91
CA ALA A 81 -19.79 0.67 -17.61
C ALA A 81 -18.70 -0.40 -17.67
N PHE A 82 -17.61 -0.19 -16.90
CA PHE A 82 -16.43 -1.06 -16.92
C PHE A 82 -16.74 -2.46 -16.39
N GLY A 83 -17.78 -2.61 -15.55
CA GLY A 83 -18.25 -3.90 -15.05
C GLY A 83 -18.68 -4.89 -16.12
N ARG A 84 -18.96 -4.43 -17.36
CA ARG A 84 -19.28 -5.29 -18.51
C ARG A 84 -18.08 -6.05 -19.07
N SER A 85 -16.85 -5.68 -18.70
CA SER A 85 -15.62 -6.32 -19.20
C SER A 85 -14.85 -7.00 -18.07
N ARG A 86 -14.63 -8.32 -18.20
CA ARG A 86 -13.79 -9.08 -17.27
C ARG A 86 -12.36 -8.58 -17.26
N LEU A 87 -11.82 -8.15 -18.42
CA LEU A 87 -10.49 -7.61 -18.55
C LEU A 87 -10.33 -6.30 -17.76
N LEU A 88 -11.27 -5.35 -17.91
CA LEU A 88 -11.24 -4.09 -17.18
C LEU A 88 -11.39 -4.33 -15.67
N ARG A 89 -12.30 -5.23 -15.29
CA ARG A 89 -12.51 -5.59 -13.88
C ARG A 89 -11.25 -6.17 -13.23
N ALA A 90 -10.49 -6.99 -13.98
CA ALA A 90 -9.28 -7.61 -13.49
C ALA A 90 -8.07 -6.66 -13.44
N LEU A 91 -7.88 -5.80 -14.44
CA LEU A 91 -6.63 -5.07 -14.62
C LEU A 91 -6.72 -3.58 -14.31
N LEU A 92 -7.87 -2.92 -14.59
CA LEU A 92 -7.97 -1.47 -14.46
C LEU A 92 -7.73 -0.95 -13.04
N PRO A 93 -8.24 -1.59 -11.96
CA PRO A 93 -7.93 -1.13 -10.60
C PRO A 93 -6.44 -1.20 -10.26
N TRP A 94 -5.71 -2.18 -10.78
CA TRP A 94 -4.27 -2.32 -10.55
C TRP A 94 -3.46 -1.28 -11.31
N THR A 95 -3.76 -1.07 -12.59
CA THR A 95 -3.05 -0.08 -13.40
C THR A 95 -3.29 1.34 -12.90
N LEU A 96 -4.53 1.66 -12.49
CA LEU A 96 -4.84 2.95 -11.87
C LEU A 96 -4.16 3.12 -10.49
N LEU A 97 -4.01 2.05 -9.71
CA LEU A 97 -3.27 2.09 -8.44
C LEU A 97 -1.79 2.45 -8.68
N VAL A 98 -1.17 1.84 -9.70
CA VAL A 98 0.22 2.17 -10.08
C VAL A 98 0.33 3.61 -10.56
N ASP A 99 -0.58 4.06 -11.42
CA ASP A 99 -0.63 5.43 -11.91
C ASP A 99 -0.79 6.44 -10.77
N ALA A 100 -1.68 6.12 -9.80
CA ALA A 100 -1.90 6.94 -8.60
C ALA A 100 -0.65 6.99 -7.72
N ALA A 101 0.07 5.87 -7.55
CA ALA A 101 1.29 5.80 -6.77
C ALA A 101 2.41 6.67 -7.37
N LEU A 102 2.61 6.59 -8.68
CA LEU A 102 3.61 7.42 -9.37
C LEU A 102 3.27 8.91 -9.32
N ALA A 103 2.00 9.25 -9.51
CA ALA A 103 1.55 10.63 -9.43
C ALA A 103 1.64 11.17 -7.99
N ALA A 104 1.32 10.35 -6.99
CA ALA A 104 1.47 10.71 -5.58
C ALA A 104 2.92 10.98 -5.23
N LEU A 105 3.86 10.13 -5.68
CA LEU A 105 5.29 10.31 -5.45
C LEU A 105 5.77 11.70 -5.90
N HIS A 106 5.41 12.09 -7.10
CA HIS A 106 5.85 13.37 -7.67
C HIS A 106 5.05 14.57 -7.17
N ARG A 107 3.71 14.46 -7.04
CA ARG A 107 2.83 15.61 -6.77
C ARG A 107 2.54 15.83 -5.28
N ILE A 108 2.61 14.78 -4.46
CA ILE A 108 2.30 14.82 -3.03
C ILE A 108 3.58 14.65 -2.21
N TYR A 109 4.28 13.54 -2.37
CA TYR A 109 5.41 13.20 -1.50
C TYR A 109 6.63 14.08 -1.71
N LEU A 110 7.00 14.38 -2.95
CA LEU A 110 8.11 15.28 -3.23
C LEU A 110 7.90 16.68 -2.63
N PRO A 111 6.75 17.36 -2.77
CA PRO A 111 6.48 18.62 -2.05
C PRO A 111 6.53 18.49 -0.53
N LEU A 112 6.01 17.40 0.05
CA LEU A 112 6.09 17.16 1.48
C LEU A 112 7.55 17.03 1.97
N TRP A 113 8.41 16.35 1.22
CA TRP A 113 9.84 16.26 1.52
C TRP A 113 10.56 17.59 1.43
N LEU A 114 10.12 18.46 0.52
CA LEU A 114 10.61 19.83 0.41
C LEU A 114 10.04 20.76 1.49
N GLY A 115 9.38 20.22 2.51
CA GLY A 115 8.84 20.97 3.64
C GLY A 115 7.61 21.83 3.30
N ARG A 116 6.83 21.46 2.29
CA ARG A 116 5.59 22.15 1.94
C ARG A 116 4.39 21.45 2.56
N VAL A 117 3.37 22.23 2.92
CA VAL A 117 2.04 21.69 3.21
C VAL A 117 1.32 21.42 1.90
N VAL A 118 0.73 20.23 1.75
CA VAL A 118 -0.01 19.87 0.54
C VAL A 118 -1.51 19.88 0.85
N VAL A 119 -2.26 20.69 0.11
CA VAL A 119 -3.73 20.69 0.12
C VAL A 119 -4.17 19.95 -1.15
N CYS A 120 -4.78 18.79 -0.98
CA CYS A 120 -5.17 17.90 -2.07
C CYS A 120 -6.69 17.87 -2.24
N GLU A 121 -7.14 18.14 -3.46
CA GLU A 121 -8.52 17.89 -3.87
C GLU A 121 -8.54 16.65 -4.74
N ARG A 122 -9.38 15.68 -4.38
CA ARG A 122 -9.55 14.42 -5.09
C ARG A 122 -8.26 13.61 -5.15
N PHE A 123 -8.31 12.45 -4.61
CA PHE A 123 -7.20 11.50 -4.63
C PHE A 123 -7.77 10.08 -4.64
N VAL A 124 -7.14 9.17 -3.97
CA VAL A 124 -7.43 7.74 -4.03
C VAL A 124 -8.85 7.35 -3.59
N LEU A 125 -9.45 8.05 -2.64
CA LEU A 125 -10.83 7.77 -2.22
C LEU A 125 -11.84 8.18 -3.31
N ASP A 126 -11.61 9.32 -3.97
CA ASP A 126 -12.41 9.74 -5.11
C ASP A 126 -12.28 8.75 -6.28
N MET A 127 -11.06 8.22 -6.51
CA MET A 127 -10.83 7.19 -7.53
C MET A 127 -11.56 5.89 -7.20
N LEU A 128 -11.58 5.46 -5.93
CA LEU A 128 -12.32 4.28 -5.49
C LEU A 128 -13.83 4.44 -5.69
N VAL A 129 -14.38 5.61 -5.37
CA VAL A 129 -15.80 5.90 -5.62
C VAL A 129 -16.12 5.85 -7.12
N ASP A 130 -15.29 6.51 -7.94
CA ASP A 130 -15.51 6.49 -9.39
C ASP A 130 -15.39 5.07 -9.98
N LEU A 131 -14.45 4.25 -9.48
CA LEU A 131 -14.34 2.84 -9.88
C LEU A 131 -15.52 2.01 -9.39
N ALA A 132 -15.97 2.18 -8.14
CA ALA A 132 -17.11 1.49 -7.59
C ALA A 132 -18.38 1.74 -8.44
N VAL A 133 -18.60 2.99 -8.83
CA VAL A 133 -19.71 3.39 -9.73
C VAL A 133 -19.52 2.80 -11.13
N ALA A 134 -18.31 2.85 -11.69
CA ALA A 134 -18.04 2.36 -13.05
C ALA A 134 -18.13 0.82 -13.17
N PHE A 135 -17.84 0.10 -12.08
CA PHE A 135 -17.97 -1.36 -12.03
C PHE A 135 -19.32 -1.85 -11.52
N ASP A 136 -20.15 -0.94 -11.00
CA ASP A 136 -21.39 -1.28 -10.27
C ASP A 136 -21.08 -2.22 -9.07
N GLU A 137 -20.00 -1.89 -8.34
CA GLU A 137 -19.52 -2.66 -7.19
C GLU A 137 -19.32 -1.71 -5.98
N PRO A 138 -20.33 -1.46 -5.17
CA PRO A 138 -20.26 -0.51 -4.06
C PRO A 138 -19.20 -0.87 -3.01
N ASP A 139 -18.91 -2.16 -2.84
CA ASP A 139 -17.93 -2.67 -1.86
C ASP A 139 -16.53 -2.91 -2.45
N LEU A 140 -16.19 -2.24 -3.56
CA LEU A 140 -14.88 -2.36 -4.20
C LEU A 140 -13.72 -2.05 -3.24
N TYR A 141 -13.92 -1.12 -2.30
CA TYR A 141 -12.92 -0.76 -1.28
C TYR A 141 -12.58 -1.91 -0.32
N ALA A 142 -13.49 -2.87 -0.11
CA ALA A 142 -13.27 -4.03 0.75
C ALA A 142 -12.48 -5.16 0.06
N ARG A 143 -12.35 -5.10 -1.26
CA ARG A 143 -11.61 -6.09 -2.04
C ARG A 143 -10.18 -5.65 -2.31
N LEU A 144 -9.30 -6.60 -2.59
CA LEU A 144 -8.02 -6.30 -3.20
C LEU A 144 -8.27 -6.03 -4.72
N PRO A 145 -7.80 -4.93 -5.34
CA PRO A 145 -6.81 -3.94 -4.89
C PRO A 145 -7.37 -2.75 -4.09
N GLY A 146 -8.70 -2.61 -3.93
CA GLY A 146 -9.33 -1.44 -3.29
C GLY A 146 -8.73 -1.07 -1.94
N ARG A 147 -8.38 -2.09 -1.12
CA ARG A 147 -7.70 -1.89 0.18
C ARG A 147 -6.31 -1.26 0.10
N LEU A 148 -5.69 -1.27 -1.08
CA LEU A 148 -4.34 -0.72 -1.26
C LEU A 148 -4.35 0.79 -1.57
N TYR A 149 -5.46 1.34 -2.09
CA TYR A 149 -5.55 2.75 -2.42
C TYR A 149 -5.34 3.68 -1.22
N PRO A 150 -5.96 3.44 -0.04
CA PRO A 150 -5.75 4.29 1.14
C PRO A 150 -4.29 4.32 1.62
N LEU A 151 -3.48 3.29 1.32
CA LEU A 151 -2.05 3.25 1.68
C LEU A 151 -1.22 4.31 0.94
N LEU A 152 -1.73 4.86 -0.16
CA LEU A 152 -1.09 5.96 -0.87
C LEU A 152 -1.30 7.31 -0.17
N ILE A 153 -2.10 7.37 0.89
CA ILE A 153 -2.32 8.60 1.67
C ILE A 153 -1.15 8.76 2.65
N PRO A 154 -0.50 9.94 2.69
CA PRO A 154 0.60 10.19 3.62
C PRO A 154 0.18 10.03 5.07
N HIS A 155 1.09 9.56 5.93
CA HIS A 155 0.89 9.66 7.38
C HIS A 155 0.84 11.13 7.82
N ARG A 156 0.21 11.41 8.95
CA ARG A 156 -0.06 12.78 9.44
C ARG A 156 -0.93 13.59 8.48
N SER A 157 -1.96 12.93 7.96
CA SER A 157 -2.94 13.53 7.07
C SER A 157 -4.19 13.92 7.83
N VAL A 158 -4.80 15.03 7.44
CA VAL A 158 -6.18 15.34 7.73
C VAL A 158 -7.00 15.06 6.48
N ILE A 159 -7.88 14.08 6.58
CA ILE A 159 -8.79 13.71 5.49
C ILE A 159 -10.18 14.12 5.91
N VAL A 160 -10.90 14.80 5.03
CA VAL A 160 -12.28 15.24 5.28
C VAL A 160 -13.16 14.92 4.10
N CYS A 161 -14.24 14.20 4.34
CA CYS A 161 -15.30 13.99 3.35
C CYS A 161 -16.31 15.12 3.45
N LEU A 162 -16.45 15.90 2.39
CA LEU A 162 -17.44 16.97 2.31
C LEU A 162 -18.74 16.42 1.71
N ASP A 163 -19.79 16.38 2.53
CA ASP A 163 -21.10 15.88 2.14
C ASP A 163 -22.11 17.00 1.91
N LEU A 164 -22.94 16.80 0.91
CA LEU A 164 -24.08 17.65 0.60
C LEU A 164 -25.16 16.84 -0.11
N ASP A 165 -26.41 17.12 0.17
CA ASP A 165 -27.53 16.45 -0.44
C ASP A 165 -27.66 16.76 -1.94
N VAL A 166 -28.10 15.77 -2.72
CA VAL A 166 -28.21 15.87 -4.19
C VAL A 166 -29.01 17.08 -4.64
N PRO A 167 -30.18 17.44 -4.04
CA PRO A 167 -30.92 18.65 -4.41
C PRO A 167 -30.11 19.92 -4.21
N ALA A 168 -29.39 20.04 -3.10
CA ALA A 168 -28.54 21.18 -2.80
C ALA A 168 -27.32 21.27 -3.73
N ILE A 169 -26.73 20.14 -4.10
CA ILE A 169 -25.67 20.09 -5.13
C ILE A 169 -26.20 20.60 -6.47
N ARG A 170 -27.36 20.13 -6.91
CA ARG A 170 -27.97 20.56 -8.17
C ARG A 170 -28.33 22.06 -8.18
N ALA A 171 -28.76 22.59 -7.04
CA ALA A 171 -29.02 24.02 -6.90
C ALA A 171 -27.73 24.86 -7.03
N ARG A 172 -26.59 24.38 -6.47
CA ARG A 172 -25.27 25.05 -6.58
C ARG A 172 -24.59 24.87 -7.94
N ARG A 173 -24.89 23.77 -8.63
CA ARG A 173 -24.22 23.33 -9.87
C ARG A 173 -25.27 22.91 -10.90
N PRO A 174 -25.86 23.87 -11.63
CA PRO A 174 -26.87 23.58 -12.66
C PRO A 174 -26.40 22.62 -13.75
N ASP A 175 -25.09 22.61 -14.03
CA ASP A 175 -24.47 21.67 -14.95
C ASP A 175 -24.57 20.20 -14.50
N LEU A 176 -24.78 19.93 -13.20
CA LEU A 176 -24.99 18.57 -12.67
C LEU A 176 -26.47 18.17 -12.59
N GLN A 177 -27.40 19.02 -13.04
CA GLN A 177 -28.84 18.77 -12.97
C GLN A 177 -29.24 17.42 -13.59
N PHE A 178 -28.59 17.05 -14.69
CA PHE A 178 -28.90 15.86 -15.47
C PHE A 178 -27.90 14.71 -15.29
N ASP A 179 -26.91 14.85 -14.37
CA ASP A 179 -25.97 13.77 -14.07
C ASP A 179 -26.70 12.63 -13.33
N ARG A 180 -26.87 11.49 -14.01
CA ARG A 180 -27.51 10.30 -13.47
C ARG A 180 -26.67 9.59 -12.40
N CYS A 181 -25.35 9.73 -12.46
CA CYS A 181 -24.44 9.09 -11.51
C CYS A 181 -24.23 9.92 -10.23
N LEU A 182 -24.67 11.18 -10.18
CA LEU A 182 -24.52 12.04 -9.01
C LEU A 182 -25.10 11.40 -7.73
N PRO A 183 -26.35 10.91 -7.69
CA PRO A 183 -26.90 10.29 -6.48
C PRO A 183 -26.12 9.05 -6.04
N VAL A 184 -25.68 8.22 -7.01
CA VAL A 184 -24.91 7.01 -6.73
C VAL A 184 -23.54 7.37 -6.16
N ARG A 185 -22.88 8.42 -6.68
CA ARG A 185 -21.59 8.90 -6.15
C ARG A 185 -21.74 9.45 -4.73
N VAL A 186 -22.77 10.25 -4.45
CA VAL A 186 -23.03 10.77 -3.09
C VAL A 186 -23.18 9.63 -2.10
N GLU A 187 -24.00 8.63 -2.44
CA GLU A 187 -24.19 7.45 -1.61
C GLU A 187 -22.90 6.64 -1.43
N ALA A 188 -22.10 6.48 -2.51
CA ALA A 188 -20.82 5.78 -2.44
C ALA A 188 -19.83 6.48 -1.50
N PHE A 189 -19.77 7.83 -1.47
CA PHE A 189 -18.96 8.57 -0.50
C PHE A 189 -19.47 8.38 0.93
N ARG A 190 -20.78 8.39 1.16
CA ARG A 190 -21.39 8.16 2.47
C ARG A 190 -21.10 6.77 3.04
N ARG A 191 -20.93 5.76 2.16
CA ARG A 191 -20.50 4.41 2.57
C ARG A 191 -18.99 4.30 2.77
N LEU A 192 -18.22 4.90 1.87
CA LEU A 192 -16.76 4.79 1.91
C LEU A 192 -16.13 5.55 3.08
N ALA A 193 -16.63 6.76 3.41
CA ALA A 193 -16.05 7.59 4.44
C ALA A 193 -15.99 6.89 5.82
N PRO A 194 -17.08 6.32 6.36
CA PRO A 194 -17.02 5.55 7.60
C PRO A 194 -16.13 4.30 7.51
N ALA A 195 -16.15 3.61 6.36
CA ALA A 195 -15.35 2.40 6.16
C ALA A 195 -13.83 2.65 6.15
N CYS A 196 -13.43 3.92 5.93
CA CYS A 196 -12.03 4.37 5.95
C CYS A 196 -11.73 5.29 7.15
N ASP A 197 -12.58 5.35 8.16
CA ASP A 197 -12.47 6.23 9.34
C ASP A 197 -12.29 7.72 8.96
N VAL A 198 -12.92 8.15 7.87
CA VAL A 198 -12.85 9.54 7.38
C VAL A 198 -14.00 10.36 7.94
N PRO A 199 -13.72 11.44 8.70
CA PRO A 199 -14.74 12.32 9.20
C PRO A 199 -15.50 13.01 8.06
N THR A 200 -16.82 13.05 8.19
CA THR A 200 -17.71 13.70 7.22
C THR A 200 -18.22 15.03 7.78
N ILE A 201 -18.08 16.08 6.98
CA ILE A 201 -18.59 17.44 7.28
C ILE A 201 -19.66 17.80 6.28
N SER A 202 -20.84 18.18 6.80
CA SER A 202 -21.88 18.78 5.96
C SER A 202 -21.46 20.16 5.47
N THR A 203 -21.63 20.42 4.18
CA THR A 203 -21.38 21.75 3.59
C THR A 203 -22.64 22.57 3.35
N ALA A 204 -23.75 22.17 3.99
CA ALA A 204 -24.99 22.99 4.01
C ALA A 204 -24.82 24.33 4.77
N PRO A 205 -24.07 24.38 5.91
CA PRO A 205 -23.82 25.65 6.63
C PRO A 205 -22.98 26.65 5.81
N PRO A 206 -22.89 27.91 6.25
CA PRO A 206 -22.01 28.92 5.65
C PRO A 206 -20.57 28.46 5.53
N VAL A 207 -19.89 28.92 4.48
CA VAL A 207 -18.56 28.49 4.08
C VAL A 207 -17.53 28.63 5.21
N GLU A 208 -17.64 29.71 6.01
CA GLU A 208 -16.76 30.05 7.13
C GLU A 208 -16.92 29.05 8.29
N GLN A 209 -18.14 28.58 8.54
CA GLN A 209 -18.38 27.55 9.56
C GLN A 209 -17.80 26.20 9.17
N VAL A 210 -17.93 25.84 7.89
CA VAL A 210 -17.31 24.60 7.35
C VAL A 210 -15.81 24.70 7.44
N GLN A 211 -15.22 25.85 7.07
CA GLN A 211 -13.78 26.11 7.18
C GLN A 211 -13.30 25.93 8.62
N ALA A 212 -13.98 26.55 9.60
CA ALA A 212 -13.63 26.44 11.00
C ALA A 212 -13.72 24.98 11.54
N GLN A 213 -14.60 24.15 10.98
CA GLN A 213 -14.65 22.71 11.32
C GLN A 213 -13.45 21.96 10.77
N ILE A 214 -13.05 22.23 9.53
CA ILE A 214 -11.86 21.62 8.90
C ILE A 214 -10.60 22.01 9.68
N GLU A 215 -10.46 23.28 10.06
CA GLU A 215 -9.31 23.77 10.84
C GLU A 215 -9.25 23.15 12.23
N ARG A 216 -10.38 22.94 12.89
CA ARG A 216 -10.44 22.22 14.18
C ARG A 216 -9.96 20.78 14.05
N LEU A 217 -10.38 20.07 13.02
CA LEU A 217 -9.89 18.72 12.74
C LEU A 217 -8.40 18.72 12.45
N ALA A 218 -7.89 19.69 11.71
CA ALA A 218 -6.48 19.83 11.43
C ALA A 218 -5.65 20.13 12.70
N GLY A 219 -6.18 20.92 13.62
CA GLY A 219 -5.54 21.21 14.91
C GLY A 219 -5.63 20.05 15.93
N ALA A 220 -6.68 19.24 15.86
CA ALA A 220 -6.91 18.11 16.76
C ALA A 220 -6.19 16.82 16.36
N SER A 221 -5.74 16.70 15.12
CA SER A 221 -5.01 15.52 14.62
C SER A 221 -3.64 15.42 15.28
N SER A 222 -3.59 14.81 16.47
CA SER A 222 -2.35 14.37 17.09
C SER A 222 -1.81 13.19 16.32
N SER A 223 -0.53 13.27 15.94
CA SER A 223 0.18 12.22 15.22
C SER A 223 0.27 10.94 16.04
N VAL A 224 -0.53 9.93 15.71
CA VAL A 224 -0.21 8.55 16.10
C VAL A 224 0.96 8.11 15.23
N GLU A 225 2.17 8.07 15.80
CA GLU A 225 3.31 7.45 15.10
C GLU A 225 3.02 5.95 14.92
N PRO A 226 3.21 5.39 13.72
CA PRO A 226 3.12 3.94 13.55
C PRO A 226 4.17 3.29 14.44
N ALA A 227 3.72 2.52 15.42
CA ALA A 227 4.57 1.89 16.45
C ALA A 227 5.72 1.02 15.87
N GLY A 228 5.61 0.59 14.61
CA GLY A 228 6.55 -0.33 13.97
C GLY A 228 7.95 0.23 13.68
N TYR A 229 8.14 1.56 13.66
CA TYR A 229 9.42 2.18 13.25
C TYR A 229 10.04 3.08 14.31
N ALA A 230 9.55 3.04 15.54
CA ALA A 230 10.06 3.85 16.66
C ALA A 230 11.55 3.57 16.97
N HIS A 231 12.05 2.37 16.64
CA HIS A 231 13.44 1.95 16.84
C HIS A 231 14.43 2.53 15.80
N VAL A 232 13.94 3.12 14.71
CA VAL A 232 14.81 3.67 13.65
C VAL A 232 15.41 5.00 14.12
N ARG A 233 16.72 5.03 14.36
CA ARG A 233 17.44 6.19 14.92
C ARG A 233 17.53 7.37 13.94
N SER A 234 17.65 7.12 12.65
CA SER A 234 17.76 8.18 11.63
C SER A 234 16.38 8.79 11.32
N PRO A 235 16.19 10.11 11.46
CA PRO A 235 14.93 10.78 11.17
C PRO A 235 14.54 10.62 9.68
N LEU A 236 15.51 10.63 8.76
CA LEU A 236 15.28 10.40 7.34
C LEU A 236 14.76 8.99 7.08
N LEU A 237 15.42 7.97 7.66
CA LEU A 237 15.01 6.57 7.51
C LEU A 237 13.64 6.31 8.17
N ARG A 238 13.35 6.98 9.30
CA ARG A 238 12.05 6.90 9.95
C ARG A 238 10.96 7.47 9.07
N THR A 239 11.18 8.62 8.45
CA THR A 239 10.24 9.23 7.50
C THR A 239 10.04 8.36 6.27
N LEU A 240 11.08 7.75 5.73
CA LEU A 240 10.99 6.81 4.62
C LEU A 240 10.20 5.55 5.01
N ALA A 241 10.50 4.99 6.18
CA ALA A 241 9.85 3.78 6.67
C ALA A 241 8.40 4.01 7.13
N SER A 242 8.06 5.22 7.59
CA SER A 242 6.67 5.54 7.96
C SER A 242 5.74 5.70 6.75
N ASN A 243 6.29 5.78 5.54
CA ASN A 243 5.52 5.90 4.32
C ASN A 243 5.41 4.55 3.60
N PRO A 244 4.21 3.97 3.44
CA PRO A 244 4.06 2.64 2.85
C PRO A 244 4.57 2.54 1.42
N VAL A 245 4.41 3.59 0.62
CA VAL A 245 4.87 3.60 -0.78
C VAL A 245 6.39 3.62 -0.84
N LEU A 246 7.03 4.41 0.02
CA LEU A 246 8.49 4.48 0.07
C LEU A 246 9.10 3.22 0.68
N ALA A 247 8.48 2.69 1.72
CA ALA A 247 8.87 1.41 2.29
C ALA A 247 8.76 0.31 1.23
N LEU A 248 7.63 0.24 0.51
CA LEU A 248 7.43 -0.72 -0.56
C LEU A 248 8.44 -0.54 -1.70
N ALA A 249 8.69 0.70 -2.13
CA ALA A 249 9.67 1.01 -3.18
C ALA A 249 11.11 0.64 -2.74
N ALA A 250 11.49 0.93 -1.50
CA ALA A 250 12.79 0.54 -0.96
C ALA A 250 12.93 -0.99 -0.86
N HIS A 251 11.91 -1.67 -0.36
CA HIS A 251 11.89 -3.13 -0.32
C HIS A 251 11.87 -3.76 -1.72
N TRP A 252 11.14 -3.19 -2.66
CA TRP A 252 11.15 -3.60 -4.06
C TRP A 252 12.54 -3.43 -4.69
N THR A 253 13.20 -2.29 -4.47
CA THR A 253 14.53 -2.02 -5.04
C THR A 253 15.60 -2.93 -4.44
N LEU A 254 15.65 -3.04 -3.12
CA LEU A 254 16.72 -3.76 -2.42
C LEU A 254 16.42 -5.25 -2.24
N GLN A 255 15.14 -5.63 -2.19
CA GLN A 255 14.65 -7.00 -2.03
C GLN A 255 15.43 -7.80 -0.97
N SER A 256 15.77 -7.15 0.14
CA SER A 256 16.56 -7.73 1.24
C SER A 256 17.96 -8.26 0.89
N LEU A 257 18.51 -7.89 -0.27
CA LEU A 257 19.84 -8.32 -0.73
C LEU A 257 20.96 -8.05 0.29
N LEU A 258 20.80 -6.98 1.10
CA LEU A 258 21.76 -6.59 2.13
C LEU A 258 21.76 -7.56 3.34
N TYR A 259 20.65 -8.28 3.55
CA TYR A 259 20.50 -9.25 4.64
C TYR A 259 20.88 -10.68 4.25
N MET A 260 20.99 -10.97 2.95
CA MET A 260 21.32 -12.30 2.42
C MET A 260 22.80 -12.59 2.49
N ASP A 261 23.16 -13.85 2.78
CA ASP A 261 24.53 -14.34 2.63
C ASP A 261 24.89 -14.57 1.17
N ARG A 262 26.15 -14.88 0.90
CA ARG A 262 26.68 -14.99 -0.48
C ARG A 262 25.89 -15.99 -1.32
N THR A 263 25.65 -17.17 -0.78
CA THR A 263 24.96 -18.24 -1.51
C THR A 263 23.55 -17.84 -1.91
N GLU A 264 22.77 -17.33 -0.97
CA GLU A 264 21.40 -16.89 -1.24
C GLU A 264 21.36 -15.72 -2.21
N ARG A 265 22.28 -14.76 -2.05
CA ARG A 265 22.41 -13.61 -2.96
C ARG A 265 22.70 -14.04 -4.39
N CYS A 266 23.64 -14.98 -4.58
CA CYS A 266 23.96 -15.53 -5.91
C CYS A 266 22.73 -16.24 -6.52
N CYS A 267 22.05 -17.08 -5.75
CA CYS A 267 20.85 -17.77 -6.22
C CYS A 267 19.73 -16.80 -6.61
N LYS A 268 19.54 -15.75 -5.82
CA LYS A 268 18.54 -14.72 -6.11
C LYS A 268 18.85 -13.94 -7.39
N LEU A 269 20.09 -13.50 -7.56
CA LEU A 269 20.52 -12.80 -8.78
C LEU A 269 20.43 -13.70 -10.02
N ALA A 270 20.76 -14.99 -9.88
CA ALA A 270 20.60 -15.97 -10.96
C ALA A 270 19.12 -16.15 -11.33
N LEU A 271 18.21 -16.16 -10.36
CA LEU A 271 16.78 -16.21 -10.60
C LEU A 271 16.29 -14.94 -11.30
N ASP A 272 16.73 -13.74 -10.86
CA ASP A 272 16.39 -12.49 -11.52
C ASP A 272 16.83 -12.52 -12.99
N LEU A 273 18.06 -12.93 -13.27
CA LEU A 273 18.58 -13.01 -14.63
C LEU A 273 17.77 -14.00 -15.49
N ALA A 274 17.47 -15.18 -14.95
CA ALA A 274 16.65 -16.19 -15.65
C ALA A 274 15.25 -15.64 -15.97
N LEU A 275 14.62 -14.95 -15.04
CA LEU A 275 13.32 -14.31 -15.26
C LEU A 275 13.40 -13.18 -16.29
N VAL A 276 14.46 -12.35 -16.28
CA VAL A 276 14.65 -11.30 -17.30
C VAL A 276 14.74 -11.91 -18.69
N VAL A 277 15.56 -12.98 -18.86
CA VAL A 277 15.67 -13.67 -20.14
C VAL A 277 14.34 -14.27 -20.56
N LEU A 278 13.64 -14.94 -19.66
CA LEU A 278 12.33 -15.53 -19.94
C LEU A 278 11.33 -14.47 -20.39
N VAL A 279 11.19 -13.39 -19.63
CA VAL A 279 10.24 -12.30 -19.99
C VAL A 279 10.65 -11.64 -21.30
N ARG A 280 11.95 -11.44 -21.54
CA ARG A 280 12.44 -10.89 -22.81
C ARG A 280 12.10 -11.80 -24.01
N LEU A 281 12.19 -13.11 -23.83
CA LEU A 281 11.79 -14.08 -24.86
C LEU A 281 10.27 -14.04 -25.09
N LEU A 282 9.47 -13.95 -24.03
CA LEU A 282 8.01 -13.87 -24.12
C LEU A 282 7.53 -12.59 -24.80
N LEU A 283 8.23 -11.47 -24.60
CA LEU A 283 7.92 -10.19 -25.26
C LEU A 283 8.23 -10.23 -26.77
N GLY A 284 9.11 -11.14 -27.22
CA GLY A 284 9.44 -11.32 -28.64
C GLY A 284 9.84 -10.00 -29.30
N GLY A 285 9.29 -9.75 -30.50
CA GLY A 285 9.45 -8.50 -31.27
C GLY A 285 8.35 -7.44 -31.05
N ALA A 286 7.48 -7.63 -30.07
CA ALA A 286 6.33 -6.74 -29.84
C ALA A 286 6.70 -5.30 -29.45
N LEU A 287 7.92 -5.09 -28.93
CA LEU A 287 8.42 -3.79 -28.48
C LEU A 287 9.81 -3.50 -29.07
N PRO A 288 10.21 -2.22 -29.21
CA PRO A 288 11.58 -1.85 -29.53
C PRO A 288 12.56 -2.48 -28.55
N ALA A 289 13.72 -2.92 -29.03
CA ALA A 289 14.67 -3.75 -28.25
C ALA A 289 15.01 -3.17 -26.87
N ALA A 290 15.34 -1.87 -26.81
CA ALA A 290 15.66 -1.21 -25.54
C ALA A 290 14.47 -1.20 -24.56
N VAL A 291 13.26 -0.90 -25.05
CA VAL A 291 12.04 -0.91 -24.23
C VAL A 291 11.72 -2.31 -23.75
N ALA A 292 11.91 -3.33 -24.58
CA ALA A 292 11.68 -4.73 -24.22
C ALA A 292 12.63 -5.19 -23.11
N TRP A 293 13.91 -4.79 -23.14
CA TRP A 293 14.86 -5.11 -22.06
C TRP A 293 14.50 -4.41 -20.74
N VAL A 294 14.14 -3.12 -20.78
CA VAL A 294 13.70 -2.40 -19.58
C VAL A 294 12.43 -3.02 -19.00
N ALA A 295 11.44 -3.30 -19.86
CA ALA A 295 10.22 -3.96 -19.43
C ALA A 295 10.49 -5.35 -18.84
N ALA A 296 11.35 -6.16 -19.46
CA ALA A 296 11.74 -7.47 -18.95
C ALA A 296 12.40 -7.36 -17.58
N LEU A 297 13.31 -6.40 -17.39
CA LEU A 297 13.95 -6.16 -16.10
C LEU A 297 12.92 -5.80 -15.02
N VAL A 298 12.05 -4.83 -15.27
CA VAL A 298 11.04 -4.38 -14.31
C VAL A 298 10.06 -5.51 -13.96
N VAL A 299 9.57 -6.24 -14.95
CA VAL A 299 8.64 -7.35 -14.74
C VAL A 299 9.30 -8.48 -13.96
N ALA A 300 10.49 -8.92 -14.37
CA ALA A 300 11.22 -9.99 -13.71
C ALA A 300 11.53 -9.64 -12.25
N HIS A 301 12.02 -8.42 -12.00
CA HIS A 301 12.32 -7.93 -10.65
C HIS A 301 11.06 -7.86 -9.77
N THR A 302 9.92 -7.44 -10.35
CA THR A 302 8.64 -7.43 -9.64
C THR A 302 8.13 -8.83 -9.34
N VAL A 303 8.23 -9.76 -10.30
CA VAL A 303 7.86 -11.17 -10.09
C VAL A 303 8.70 -11.78 -8.98
N ASN A 304 10.01 -11.56 -9.00
CA ASN A 304 10.91 -12.06 -7.95
C ASN A 304 10.58 -11.44 -6.58
N PHE A 305 10.27 -10.14 -6.51
CA PHE A 305 9.81 -9.48 -5.28
C PHE A 305 8.55 -10.15 -4.71
N VAL A 306 7.57 -10.41 -5.55
CA VAL A 306 6.30 -11.03 -5.13
C VAL A 306 6.51 -12.47 -4.68
N LEU A 307 7.25 -13.28 -5.46
CA LEU A 307 7.52 -14.69 -5.15
C LEU A 307 8.29 -14.89 -3.84
N ASN A 308 9.13 -13.94 -3.48
CA ASN A 308 9.86 -13.97 -2.21
C ASN A 308 9.04 -13.49 -1.00
N ALA A 309 7.73 -13.27 -1.14
CA ALA A 309 6.79 -12.84 -0.08
C ALA A 309 7.18 -11.52 0.64
N HIS A 310 8.08 -10.73 0.08
CA HIS A 310 8.46 -9.43 0.63
C HIS A 310 7.28 -8.47 0.76
N LEU A 311 6.26 -8.66 -0.09
CA LEU A 311 5.02 -7.90 -0.04
C LEU A 311 4.35 -7.96 1.34
N TRP A 312 4.19 -9.15 1.91
CA TRP A 312 3.51 -9.34 3.20
C TRP A 312 4.34 -8.83 4.38
N GLY A 313 5.67 -8.95 4.30
CA GLY A 313 6.60 -8.36 5.26
C GLY A 313 6.47 -6.84 5.37
N VAL A 314 6.16 -6.16 4.28
CA VAL A 314 5.88 -4.71 4.28
C VAL A 314 4.44 -4.43 4.73
N LEU A 315 3.46 -5.12 4.17
CA LEU A 315 2.04 -4.85 4.40
C LEU A 315 1.57 -5.11 5.83
N LYS A 316 2.25 -6.00 6.60
CA LYS A 316 1.95 -6.24 8.02
C LYS A 316 2.05 -4.96 8.87
N HIS A 317 3.01 -4.09 8.57
CA HIS A 317 3.23 -2.84 9.32
C HIS A 317 2.08 -1.82 9.15
N TYR A 318 1.20 -2.05 8.19
CA TYR A 318 0.05 -1.19 7.89
C TYR A 318 -1.29 -1.87 8.20
N GLY A 319 -1.27 -2.93 9.04
CA GLY A 319 -2.48 -3.63 9.47
C GLY A 319 -3.21 -4.45 8.40
N LEU A 320 -2.57 -4.66 7.22
CA LEU A 320 -3.18 -5.41 6.12
C LEU A 320 -2.98 -6.93 6.22
N VAL A 321 -2.12 -7.36 7.13
CA VAL A 321 -1.85 -8.77 7.41
C VAL A 321 -1.94 -8.97 8.92
N CYS A 322 -2.95 -9.70 9.34
CA CYS A 322 -3.16 -10.09 10.73
C CYS A 322 -3.55 -11.56 10.77
N HIS A 323 -3.03 -12.29 11.74
CA HIS A 323 -3.32 -13.71 11.94
C HIS A 323 -3.86 -13.96 13.34
N THR A 324 -4.74 -14.95 13.47
CA THR A 324 -5.04 -15.53 14.78
C THR A 324 -3.86 -16.39 15.23
N TRP A 325 -3.74 -16.61 16.54
CA TRP A 325 -2.69 -17.44 17.09
C TRP A 325 -2.68 -18.84 16.48
N GLU A 326 -3.84 -19.48 16.34
CA GLU A 326 -3.97 -20.83 15.79
C GLU A 326 -3.51 -20.91 14.34
N ALA A 327 -3.83 -19.88 13.53
CA ALA A 327 -3.40 -19.82 12.12
C ALA A 327 -1.88 -19.62 12.02
N TYR A 328 -1.34 -18.75 12.89
CA TYR A 328 0.09 -18.48 12.98
C TYR A 328 0.84 -19.74 13.43
N ALA A 329 0.43 -20.37 14.53
CA ALA A 329 1.01 -21.57 15.08
C ALA A 329 1.04 -22.73 14.08
N ARG A 330 -0.07 -22.95 13.40
CA ARG A 330 -0.19 -23.99 12.36
C ARG A 330 0.78 -23.78 11.21
N TYR A 331 0.98 -22.53 10.79
CA TYR A 331 1.94 -22.22 9.74
C TYR A 331 3.37 -22.50 10.20
N VAL A 332 3.72 -22.05 11.41
CA VAL A 332 5.03 -22.22 12.04
C VAL A 332 5.38 -23.70 12.20
N ASP A 333 4.50 -24.51 12.76
CA ASP A 333 4.69 -25.97 12.90
C ASP A 333 4.90 -26.63 11.56
N GLY A 334 4.09 -26.27 10.56
CA GLY A 334 4.25 -26.78 9.19
C GLY A 334 5.60 -26.41 8.58
N PHE A 335 6.06 -25.16 8.78
CA PHE A 335 7.36 -24.70 8.30
C PHE A 335 8.50 -25.49 8.94
N PHE A 336 8.50 -25.63 10.26
CA PHE A 336 9.53 -26.37 10.99
C PHE A 336 9.59 -27.83 10.59
N GLY A 337 8.46 -28.51 10.51
CA GLY A 337 8.42 -29.92 10.10
C GLY A 337 8.91 -30.15 8.66
N ARG A 338 8.83 -29.15 7.78
CA ARG A 338 9.43 -29.24 6.43
C ARG A 338 10.91 -28.91 6.44
N ALA A 339 11.35 -27.94 7.24
CA ALA A 339 12.75 -27.57 7.37
C ALA A 339 13.59 -28.71 7.98
N GLU A 340 13.03 -29.43 8.95
CA GLU A 340 13.66 -30.62 9.56
C GLU A 340 13.92 -31.75 8.58
N ARG A 341 13.02 -31.91 7.63
CA ARG A 341 13.13 -32.95 6.59
C ARG A 341 14.04 -32.57 5.42
N GLU A 342 14.52 -31.31 5.39
CA GLU A 342 15.37 -30.84 4.31
C GLU A 342 16.86 -31.13 4.60
N PRO A 343 17.48 -32.10 3.87
CA PRO A 343 18.85 -32.52 4.15
C PRO A 343 19.91 -31.44 3.98
N ALA A 344 19.61 -30.36 3.22
CA ALA A 344 20.55 -29.28 2.99
C ALA A 344 20.62 -28.29 4.17
N ILE A 345 19.69 -28.39 5.14
CA ILE A 345 19.65 -27.55 6.34
C ILE A 345 20.32 -28.32 7.48
N ASP A 346 21.26 -27.68 8.15
CA ASP A 346 21.94 -28.20 9.32
C ASP A 346 21.21 -27.86 10.61
N SER A 347 20.88 -26.59 10.78
CA SER A 347 20.18 -26.10 11.97
C SER A 347 19.30 -24.89 11.63
N LEU A 348 18.33 -24.63 12.52
CA LEU A 348 17.32 -23.62 12.37
C LEU A 348 17.30 -22.74 13.61
N TRP A 349 17.26 -21.42 13.41
CA TRP A 349 17.32 -20.42 14.46
C TRP A 349 16.13 -19.49 14.39
N ILE A 350 15.38 -19.38 15.47
CA ILE A 350 14.24 -18.49 15.61
C ILE A 350 14.73 -17.15 16.15
N CYS A 351 14.26 -16.06 15.58
CA CYS A 351 14.59 -14.69 15.94
C CYS A 351 13.32 -13.86 16.14
N GLY A 352 13.47 -12.58 16.42
CA GLY A 352 12.36 -11.63 16.40
C GLY A 352 11.40 -11.75 17.60
N SER A 353 10.13 -11.52 17.35
CA SER A 353 9.08 -11.48 18.37
C SER A 353 8.84 -12.86 19.00
N LEU A 354 8.90 -13.90 18.19
CA LEU A 354 8.65 -15.26 18.62
C LEU A 354 9.71 -15.77 19.62
N SER A 355 10.99 -15.41 19.44
CA SER A 355 12.08 -15.76 20.36
C SER A 355 12.01 -15.01 21.70
N ARG A 356 11.21 -13.97 21.80
CA ARG A 356 11.02 -13.13 23.00
C ARG A 356 9.67 -13.29 23.66
N ASP A 357 8.87 -14.28 23.25
CA ASP A 357 7.49 -14.49 23.67
C ASP A 357 6.60 -13.23 23.54
N ALA A 358 6.91 -12.40 22.55
CA ALA A 358 6.24 -11.12 22.28
C ALA A 358 5.42 -11.17 20.98
N TRP A 359 4.62 -12.22 20.83
CA TRP A 359 3.76 -12.39 19.66
C TRP A 359 2.64 -11.34 19.62
N SER A 360 2.26 -10.94 18.41
CA SER A 360 1.09 -10.12 18.12
C SER A 360 0.45 -10.58 16.80
N PRO A 361 -0.82 -10.24 16.52
CA PRO A 361 -1.48 -10.60 15.26
C PRO A 361 -0.75 -10.16 13.99
N ALA A 362 0.13 -9.15 14.09
CA ALA A 362 0.95 -8.63 13.01
C ALA A 362 2.41 -9.16 13.03
N SER A 363 2.73 -10.14 13.89
CA SER A 363 4.07 -10.72 13.97
C SER A 363 4.41 -11.51 12.71
N ASP A 364 5.67 -11.39 12.27
CA ASP A 364 6.29 -12.26 11.27
C ASP A 364 6.98 -13.46 11.89
N LEU A 365 7.31 -14.40 11.06
CA LEU A 365 8.20 -15.51 11.41
C LEU A 365 9.62 -15.17 10.94
N ASP A 366 10.45 -14.76 11.90
CA ASP A 366 11.88 -14.49 11.69
C ASP A 366 12.71 -15.75 11.89
N VAL A 367 13.31 -16.29 10.82
CA VAL A 367 14.07 -17.53 10.89
C VAL A 367 15.37 -17.41 10.11
N ARG A 368 16.43 -18.02 10.68
CA ARG A 368 17.72 -18.18 10.02
C ARG A 368 18.01 -19.68 9.87
N LEU A 369 18.31 -20.09 8.66
CA LEU A 369 18.55 -21.48 8.27
C LEU A 369 20.05 -21.68 8.01
N LEU A 370 20.77 -22.31 8.92
CA LEU A 370 22.16 -22.69 8.68
C LEU A 370 22.19 -23.84 7.68
N ARG A 371 22.79 -23.63 6.52
CA ARG A 371 22.92 -24.65 5.50
C ARG A 371 24.12 -25.52 5.72
N ARG A 372 24.10 -26.77 5.25
CA ARG A 372 25.26 -27.62 5.18
C ARG A 372 26.25 -27.12 4.13
N PRO A 373 27.55 -27.33 4.32
CA PRO A 373 28.60 -26.97 3.36
C PRO A 373 28.38 -27.62 1.99
N GLY A 374 28.94 -27.02 0.96
CA GLY A 374 28.90 -27.49 -0.41
C GLY A 374 27.91 -26.76 -1.31
N MET A 375 28.23 -26.64 -2.60
CA MET A 375 27.46 -25.89 -3.59
C MET A 375 26.07 -26.51 -3.81
N ALA A 376 25.99 -27.85 -3.91
CA ALA A 376 24.70 -28.53 -4.09
C ALA A 376 23.75 -28.30 -2.92
N ASN A 377 24.25 -28.34 -1.68
CA ASN A 377 23.46 -28.02 -0.49
C ASN A 377 23.05 -26.55 -0.49
N GLY A 378 23.89 -25.64 -0.94
CA GLY A 378 23.57 -24.23 -1.09
C GLY A 378 22.39 -24.00 -2.03
N VAL A 379 22.45 -24.56 -3.24
CA VAL A 379 21.37 -24.45 -4.23
C VAL A 379 20.07 -25.09 -3.69
N ARG A 380 20.17 -26.24 -3.04
CA ARG A 380 19.05 -26.98 -2.48
C ARG A 380 18.38 -26.20 -1.33
N ALA A 381 19.16 -25.58 -0.43
CA ALA A 381 18.66 -24.73 0.63
C ALA A 381 17.95 -23.46 0.09
N CYS A 382 18.52 -22.83 -0.94
CA CYS A 382 17.88 -21.71 -1.62
C CYS A 382 16.57 -22.10 -2.31
N TRP A 383 16.52 -23.28 -2.94
CA TRP A 383 15.30 -23.81 -3.55
C TRP A 383 14.22 -24.12 -2.49
N PHE A 384 14.60 -24.72 -1.37
CA PHE A 384 13.70 -24.90 -0.23
C PHE A 384 13.12 -23.55 0.22
N LEU A 385 13.98 -22.56 0.42
CA LEU A 385 13.56 -21.24 0.87
C LEU A 385 12.63 -20.54 -0.13
N LEU A 386 12.90 -20.65 -1.43
CA LEU A 386 12.01 -20.10 -2.47
C LEU A 386 10.63 -20.75 -2.44
N ARG A 387 10.57 -22.08 -2.26
CA ARG A 387 9.29 -22.81 -2.11
C ARG A 387 8.51 -22.35 -0.86
N GLU A 388 9.20 -22.18 0.26
CA GLU A 388 8.57 -21.73 1.50
C GLU A 388 8.09 -20.27 1.40
N ARG A 389 8.88 -19.39 0.76
CA ARG A 389 8.45 -18.00 0.49
C ARG A 389 7.26 -17.95 -0.47
N THR A 390 7.24 -18.77 -1.51
CA THR A 390 6.09 -18.89 -2.41
C THR A 390 4.86 -19.41 -1.66
N ARG A 391 5.02 -20.37 -0.75
CA ARG A 391 3.94 -20.85 0.14
C ARG A 391 3.44 -19.72 1.05
N ALA A 392 4.35 -18.95 1.66
CA ALA A 392 4.04 -17.78 2.47
C ALA A 392 3.22 -16.75 1.68
N LEU A 393 3.55 -16.54 0.40
CA LEU A 393 2.80 -15.68 -0.50
C LEU A 393 1.33 -16.12 -0.60
N TRP A 394 1.07 -17.40 -0.87
CA TRP A 394 -0.28 -17.94 -0.98
C TRP A 394 -1.06 -17.93 0.33
N CYS A 395 -0.37 -18.20 1.44
CA CYS A 395 -0.95 -18.18 2.78
C CYS A 395 -1.11 -16.74 3.33
N ARG A 396 -0.68 -15.71 2.60
CA ARG A 396 -0.60 -14.30 3.05
C ARG A 396 0.19 -14.14 4.35
N PHE A 397 1.20 -14.98 4.55
CA PHE A 397 1.96 -15.05 5.78
C PHE A 397 3.26 -14.24 5.69
N PRO A 398 3.57 -13.34 6.66
CA PRO A 398 4.80 -12.57 6.67
C PRO A 398 5.98 -13.43 7.14
N LEU A 399 6.72 -14.00 6.19
CA LEU A 399 7.89 -14.85 6.43
C LEU A 399 9.18 -14.07 6.18
N ASP A 400 10.01 -13.92 7.21
CA ASP A 400 11.36 -13.35 7.17
C ASP A 400 12.43 -14.43 7.41
N ALA A 401 12.64 -15.28 6.40
CA ALA A 401 13.55 -16.41 6.47
C ALA A 401 14.73 -16.23 5.52
N TYR A 402 15.97 -16.46 6.00
CA TYR A 402 17.21 -16.41 5.20
C TYR A 402 18.08 -17.62 5.46
N THR A 403 18.82 -18.04 4.41
CA THR A 403 19.90 -19.01 4.56
C THR A 403 21.17 -18.35 5.03
N ILE A 404 21.93 -19.04 5.90
CA ILE A 404 23.22 -18.60 6.45
C ILE A 404 24.29 -19.61 6.08
N ASP A 405 25.40 -19.10 5.58
CA ASP A 405 26.53 -19.91 5.08
C ASP A 405 27.41 -20.45 6.21
N SER A 406 27.51 -19.72 7.35
CA SER A 406 28.35 -20.10 8.49
C SER A 406 27.79 -19.58 9.84
N LYS A 407 28.21 -20.19 10.94
CA LYS A 407 27.81 -19.78 12.31
C LYS A 407 28.28 -18.37 12.68
N GLU A 408 29.40 -17.92 12.13
CA GLU A 408 29.93 -16.58 12.33
C GLU A 408 28.98 -15.51 11.73
N GLY A 409 28.30 -15.84 10.64
CA GLY A 409 27.28 -14.99 10.03
C GLY A 409 26.08 -14.72 10.95
N LEU A 410 25.76 -15.59 11.89
CA LEU A 410 24.70 -15.40 12.89
C LEU A 410 25.12 -14.34 13.93
N SER A 411 26.33 -14.44 14.47
CA SER A 411 26.83 -13.55 15.51
C SER A 411 27.08 -12.13 14.99
N ALA A 412 27.58 -12.01 13.75
CA ALA A 412 27.86 -10.71 13.11
C ALA A 412 26.61 -9.83 12.92
N ARG A 413 25.42 -10.40 12.97
CA ARG A 413 24.14 -9.66 12.77
C ARG A 413 23.44 -9.29 14.08
N GLY A 414 24.10 -9.49 15.24
CA GLY A 414 23.57 -9.10 16.55
C GLY A 414 22.28 -9.85 16.95
N VAL A 415 22.02 -10.96 16.31
CA VAL A 415 20.87 -11.82 16.58
C VAL A 415 21.26 -12.73 17.74
N SER A 416 20.53 -12.64 18.84
CA SER A 416 20.62 -13.62 19.95
C SER A 416 19.86 -14.88 19.48
N PRO A 417 20.55 -15.93 19.02
CA PRO A 417 19.85 -17.11 18.51
C PRO A 417 19.32 -17.94 19.70
N VAL A 418 18.07 -18.35 19.60
CA VAL A 418 17.50 -19.34 20.50
C VAL A 418 17.86 -20.71 19.97
N ASP A 419 18.42 -21.58 20.80
CA ASP A 419 18.75 -22.94 20.39
C ASP A 419 17.49 -23.67 19.93
N ARG A 420 17.60 -24.42 18.85
CA ARG A 420 16.51 -25.13 18.18
C ARG A 420 15.66 -25.99 19.14
N ALA A 421 16.32 -26.75 20.02
CA ALA A 421 15.66 -27.65 20.94
C ALA A 421 14.82 -26.89 21.97
N ALA A 422 15.38 -25.85 22.58
CA ALA A 422 14.71 -25.06 23.58
C ALA A 422 13.58 -24.19 22.97
N GLY A 423 13.81 -23.64 21.77
CA GLY A 423 12.82 -22.79 21.09
C GLY A 423 11.58 -23.54 20.62
N LEU A 424 11.74 -24.76 20.10
CA LEU A 424 10.62 -25.59 19.63
C LEU A 424 9.80 -26.18 20.79
N ASP A 425 10.45 -26.55 21.86
CA ASP A 425 9.76 -27.15 23.02
C ASP A 425 9.05 -26.10 23.86
N SER A 426 9.65 -24.92 24.06
CA SER A 426 8.97 -23.77 24.66
C SER A 426 7.80 -23.27 23.78
N TRP A 427 7.99 -23.23 22.47
CA TRP A 427 6.94 -22.92 21.51
C TRP A 427 5.76 -23.94 21.58
N ARG A 428 6.04 -25.24 21.57
CA ARG A 428 5.03 -26.28 21.65
C ARG A 428 4.31 -26.27 23.00
N SER A 429 5.02 -25.98 24.08
CA SER A 429 4.42 -25.80 25.41
C SER A 429 3.51 -24.60 25.47
N ALA A 430 3.93 -23.44 24.97
CA ALA A 430 3.12 -22.23 24.91
C ALA A 430 1.89 -22.41 24.00
N ALA A 431 2.05 -23.11 22.89
CA ALA A 431 0.94 -23.43 21.98
C ALA A 431 -0.06 -24.42 22.60
N ALA A 432 0.41 -25.37 23.42
CA ALA A 432 -0.44 -26.34 24.10
C ALA A 432 -1.18 -25.73 25.31
N GLU A 433 -0.59 -24.72 25.97
CA GLU A 433 -1.17 -24.09 27.17
C GLU A 433 -2.18 -22.96 26.86
N GLY A 434 -2.37 -22.62 25.57
CA GLY A 434 -3.34 -21.59 25.15
C GLY A 434 -3.07 -20.19 25.72
N LYS A 435 -1.86 -19.92 26.19
CA LYS A 435 -1.44 -18.67 26.83
C LYS A 435 -1.04 -17.59 25.81
N ALA A 436 -1.94 -17.26 24.89
CA ALA A 436 -1.85 -16.06 24.10
C ALA A 436 -3.22 -15.36 24.14
N THR A 437 -3.49 -14.73 25.28
CA THR A 437 -4.57 -13.73 25.42
C THR A 437 -3.99 -12.34 25.31
#